data_bc53868e4978204aa8ebf0e8fb45bd5d
#
_entry.id   bc53868e4978204aa8ebf0e8fb45bd5d
#
_cell.length_a   1.000
_cell.length_b   1.000
_cell.length_c   1.000
_cell.angle_alpha   90.00
_cell.angle_beta   90.00
_cell.angle_gamma   90.00
#
_symmetry.space_group_name_H-M   'P 1'
#
loop_
_entity.id
_entity.type
_entity.pdbx_description
1 polymer ?
#
loop_
_entity_poly.entity_id
_entity_poly.type
_entity_poly.pdbx_seq_one_letter_code
_entity_poly.pdbx_strand_id
1 'polypeptide(L)'
;MRPTVTIERSMTRIARFVVEPLERGYGYTLGNCMRRVLLSSLDGAKATAIQIEGVQHEFTTAEGVIEDITDIVLNVKGLVFSALNSDITEATAHVHAEGPCTVTGADLEVPTEFTLINPDHVIAIGC
;
A
#
# COMPACT_ATOMS: atom_id res chain seq x y z
N MET A 1 17.81 -27.53 22.23
CA MET A 1 16.75 -27.69 21.21
C MET A 1 16.76 -26.46 20.30
N ARG A 2 16.96 -26.67 19.01
CA ARG A 2 17.00 -25.57 18.03
C ARG A 2 15.66 -25.45 17.32
N PRO A 3 14.98 -24.30 17.40
CA PRO A 3 13.82 -24.05 16.56
C PRO A 3 14.23 -23.95 15.07
N THR A 4 13.38 -24.47 14.23
CA THR A 4 13.52 -24.29 12.78
C THR A 4 12.35 -23.47 12.26
N VAL A 5 12.59 -22.67 11.23
CA VAL A 5 11.57 -21.87 10.58
C VAL A 5 11.25 -22.50 9.22
N THR A 6 10.00 -22.83 9.01
CA THR A 6 9.53 -23.39 7.76
C THR A 6 8.49 -22.47 7.15
N ILE A 7 8.60 -22.21 5.85
CA ILE A 7 7.58 -21.47 5.13
C ILE A 7 6.56 -22.47 4.61
N GLU A 8 5.39 -22.49 5.22
CA GLU A 8 4.31 -23.41 4.85
C GLU A 8 3.53 -22.89 3.64
N ARG A 9 3.35 -21.58 3.58
CA ARG A 9 2.60 -20.95 2.51
C ARG A 9 3.14 -19.53 2.29
N SER A 10 3.41 -19.17 1.04
CA SER A 10 3.85 -17.82 0.69
C SER A 10 3.09 -17.33 -0.53
N MET A 11 2.51 -16.15 -0.40
CA MET A 11 1.81 -15.44 -1.46
C MET A 11 2.29 -13.99 -1.47
N THR A 12 1.88 -13.20 -2.45
CA THR A 12 2.35 -11.80 -2.59
C THR A 12 2.17 -10.95 -1.34
N ARG A 13 1.09 -11.16 -0.58
CA ARG A 13 0.77 -10.34 0.60
C ARG A 13 0.57 -11.15 1.88
N ILE A 14 0.59 -12.45 1.79
CA ILE A 14 0.33 -13.34 2.91
C ILE A 14 1.39 -14.42 2.91
N ALA A 15 1.98 -14.65 4.07
CA ALA A 15 2.87 -15.77 4.25
C ALA A 15 2.57 -16.45 5.58
N ARG A 16 2.70 -17.77 5.61
CA ARG A 16 2.55 -18.55 6.81
C ARG A 16 3.88 -19.21 7.16
N PHE A 17 4.38 -18.89 8.33
CA PHE A 17 5.63 -19.42 8.84
C PHE A 17 5.34 -20.34 10.02
N VAL A 18 6.03 -21.47 10.08
CA VAL A 18 5.96 -22.37 11.21
C VAL A 18 7.32 -22.38 11.89
N VAL A 19 7.32 -22.07 13.18
CA VAL A 19 8.54 -22.06 14.01
C VAL A 19 8.37 -23.12 15.10
N GLU A 20 9.15 -24.17 15.01
CA GLU A 20 9.08 -25.28 15.97
C GLU A 20 10.39 -26.05 16.02
N PRO A 21 10.70 -26.73 17.14
CA PRO A 21 9.97 -26.70 18.39
C PRO A 21 10.26 -25.45 19.22
N LEU A 22 9.32 -25.02 20.05
CA LEU A 22 9.49 -23.93 20.99
C LEU A 22 9.17 -24.39 22.40
N GLU A 23 9.89 -23.86 23.38
CA GLU A 23 9.56 -24.08 24.77
C GLU A 23 8.21 -23.45 25.11
N ARG A 24 7.59 -23.95 26.17
CA ARG A 24 6.27 -23.51 26.60
C ARG A 24 6.25 -22.01 26.90
N GLY A 25 5.31 -21.31 26.30
CA GLY A 25 5.16 -19.85 26.44
C GLY A 25 5.93 -19.01 25.45
N TYR A 26 6.97 -19.54 24.80
CA TYR A 26 7.78 -18.78 23.83
C TYR A 26 7.04 -18.46 22.54
N GLY A 27 6.08 -19.30 22.15
CA GLY A 27 5.26 -19.01 20.96
C GLY A 27 4.49 -17.70 21.09
N TYR A 28 3.91 -17.48 22.25
CA TYR A 28 3.19 -16.26 22.55
C TYR A 28 4.12 -15.03 22.54
N THR A 29 5.27 -15.15 23.19
CA THR A 29 6.27 -14.08 23.24
C THR A 29 6.80 -13.73 21.85
N LEU A 30 7.16 -14.74 21.05
CA LEU A 30 7.67 -14.54 19.70
C LEU A 30 6.61 -13.90 18.81
N GLY A 31 5.36 -14.37 18.88
CA GLY A 31 4.26 -13.81 18.10
C GLY A 31 4.02 -12.33 18.40
N ASN A 32 4.03 -11.96 19.67
CA ASN A 32 3.86 -10.58 20.09
C ASN A 32 5.02 -9.69 19.63
N CYS A 33 6.25 -10.19 19.72
CA CYS A 33 7.43 -9.46 19.23
C CYS A 33 7.35 -9.21 17.72
N MET A 34 7.01 -10.23 16.95
CA MET A 34 6.87 -10.11 15.50
C MET A 34 5.77 -9.14 15.12
N ARG A 35 4.65 -9.20 15.81
CA ARG A 35 3.55 -8.27 15.58
C ARG A 35 3.99 -6.81 15.78
N ARG A 36 4.69 -6.53 16.87
CA ARG A 36 5.20 -5.18 17.18
C ARG A 36 6.16 -4.68 16.10
N VAL A 37 7.10 -5.51 15.70
CA VAL A 37 8.10 -5.15 14.67
C VAL A 37 7.40 -4.86 13.34
N LEU A 38 6.46 -5.71 12.95
CA LEU A 38 5.75 -5.56 11.68
C LEU A 38 4.88 -4.29 11.66
N LEU A 39 4.32 -3.90 12.79
CA LEU A 39 3.44 -2.74 12.86
C LEU A 39 4.17 -1.41 13.05
N SER A 40 5.35 -1.42 13.66
CA SER A 40 6.00 -0.18 14.09
C SER A 40 7.40 0.06 13.55
N SER A 41 8.09 -0.97 13.08
CA SER A 41 9.53 -0.86 12.77
C SER A 41 9.87 -1.11 11.32
N LEU A 42 8.96 -1.64 10.50
CA LEU A 42 9.19 -1.80 9.08
C LEU A 42 8.86 -0.53 8.34
N ASP A 43 9.80 -0.09 7.52
CA ASP A 43 9.61 1.08 6.68
C ASP A 43 8.71 0.74 5.49
N GLY A 44 7.96 1.73 5.07
CA GLY A 44 7.11 1.62 3.91
C GLY A 44 6.81 3.01 3.34
N ALA A 45 6.19 3.05 2.19
CA ALA A 45 5.78 4.28 1.57
C ALA A 45 4.27 4.25 1.33
N LYS A 46 3.61 5.35 1.62
CA LYS A 46 2.17 5.47 1.48
C LYS A 46 1.78 6.88 1.06
N ALA A 47 0.66 7.01 0.35
CA ALA A 47 0.13 8.32 0.00
C ALA A 47 -0.38 9.03 1.26
N THR A 48 0.06 10.27 1.46
CA THR A 48 -0.34 11.10 2.60
C THR A 48 -1.26 12.24 2.20
N ALA A 49 -1.23 12.65 0.94
CA ALA A 49 -2.04 13.74 0.43
C ALA A 49 -2.35 13.52 -1.04
N ILE A 50 -3.49 14.02 -1.47
CA ILE A 50 -3.94 13.98 -2.85
C ILE A 50 -4.44 15.37 -3.25
N GLN A 51 -4.13 15.76 -4.48
CA GLN A 51 -4.66 16.99 -5.07
C GLN A 51 -5.28 16.66 -6.41
N ILE A 52 -6.51 17.10 -6.61
CA ILE A 52 -7.25 16.90 -7.85
C ILE A 52 -7.58 18.27 -8.42
N GLU A 53 -7.27 18.48 -9.70
CA GLU A 53 -7.55 19.74 -10.36
C GLU A 53 -9.05 20.07 -10.33
N GLY A 54 -9.40 21.27 -9.95
CA GLY A 54 -10.78 21.73 -9.85
C GLY A 54 -11.51 21.31 -8.57
N VAL A 55 -10.84 20.62 -7.66
CA VAL A 55 -11.42 20.17 -6.40
C VAL A 55 -10.74 20.86 -5.23
N GLN A 56 -11.52 21.46 -4.35
CA GLN A 56 -11.00 22.21 -3.20
C GLN A 56 -11.05 21.44 -1.88
N HIS A 57 -11.94 20.44 -1.76
CA HIS A 57 -12.05 19.63 -0.55
C HIS A 57 -12.59 18.23 -0.85
N GLU A 58 -12.40 17.32 0.09
CA GLU A 58 -12.67 15.89 -0.06
C GLU A 58 -14.16 15.49 -0.10
N PHE A 59 -15.06 16.40 0.23
CA PHE A 59 -16.48 16.12 0.28
C PHE A 59 -17.24 16.50 -1.01
N THR A 60 -16.51 16.86 -2.06
CA THR A 60 -17.11 17.17 -3.36
C THR A 60 -16.96 16.01 -4.33
N THR A 61 -17.58 16.16 -5.50
CA THR A 61 -17.39 15.25 -6.64
C THR A 61 -16.54 15.94 -7.70
N ALA A 62 -15.79 15.14 -8.45
CA ALA A 62 -15.04 15.63 -9.60
C ALA A 62 -15.88 15.42 -10.86
N GLU A 63 -15.81 16.39 -11.77
CA GLU A 63 -16.50 16.29 -13.04
C GLU A 63 -15.90 15.15 -13.89
N GLY A 64 -16.77 14.33 -14.46
CA GLY A 64 -16.35 13.22 -15.32
C GLY A 64 -15.87 11.98 -14.58
N VAL A 65 -16.06 11.90 -13.27
CA VAL A 65 -15.67 10.75 -12.46
C VAL A 65 -16.90 10.20 -11.72
N ILE A 66 -17.03 8.87 -11.70
CA ILE A 66 -18.18 8.21 -11.06
C ILE A 66 -18.09 8.30 -9.55
N GLU A 67 -16.88 8.10 -8.99
CA GLU A 67 -16.68 8.08 -7.54
C GLU A 67 -16.64 9.49 -6.96
N ASP A 68 -17.13 9.61 -5.70
CA ASP A 68 -16.90 10.81 -4.89
C ASP A 68 -15.42 10.97 -4.58
N ILE A 69 -15.01 12.19 -4.26
CA ILE A 69 -13.62 12.46 -3.85
C ILE A 69 -13.23 11.63 -2.63
N THR A 70 -14.13 11.40 -1.69
CA THR A 70 -13.90 10.55 -0.53
C THR A 70 -13.55 9.12 -0.95
N ASP A 71 -14.27 8.57 -1.94
CA ASP A 71 -14.00 7.23 -2.46
C ASP A 71 -12.64 7.18 -3.18
N ILE A 72 -12.30 8.23 -3.93
CA ILE A 72 -10.99 8.33 -4.58
C ILE A 72 -9.87 8.36 -3.54
N VAL A 73 -10.04 9.12 -2.46
CA VAL A 73 -9.08 9.16 -1.35
C VAL A 73 -8.88 7.78 -0.74
N LEU A 74 -9.96 7.04 -0.50
CA LEU A 74 -9.89 5.69 0.03
C LEU A 74 -9.19 4.73 -0.94
N ASN A 75 -9.45 4.87 -2.24
CA ASN A 75 -8.81 4.06 -3.26
C ASN A 75 -7.30 4.34 -3.32
N VAL A 76 -6.91 5.61 -3.23
CA VAL A 76 -5.49 6.00 -3.20
C VAL A 76 -4.79 5.45 -1.95
N LYS A 77 -5.48 5.42 -0.82
CA LYS A 77 -4.93 4.81 0.41
C LYS A 77 -4.67 3.31 0.26
N GLY A 78 -5.35 2.66 -0.66
CA GLY A 78 -5.12 1.24 -0.96
C GLY A 78 -3.87 0.97 -1.80
N LEU A 79 -3.25 1.99 -2.37
CA LEU A 79 -2.01 1.84 -3.12
C LEU A 79 -0.85 1.53 -2.17
N VAL A 80 -0.02 0.57 -2.55
CA VAL A 80 1.13 0.13 -1.76
C VAL A 80 2.41 0.44 -2.53
N PHE A 81 3.30 1.20 -1.92
CA PHE A 81 4.58 1.58 -2.51
C PHE A 81 5.75 1.00 -1.72
N SER A 82 6.86 0.82 -2.41
CA SER A 82 8.14 0.48 -1.80
C SER A 82 9.16 1.55 -2.18
N ALA A 83 9.90 2.05 -1.21
CA ALA A 83 10.98 3.01 -1.42
C ALA A 83 12.30 2.27 -1.64
N LEU A 84 13.18 2.79 -2.53
CA LEU A 84 14.49 2.21 -2.77
C LEU A 84 15.41 2.29 -1.56
N ASN A 85 15.30 3.37 -0.79
CA ASN A 85 16.07 3.53 0.43
C ASN A 85 15.30 4.39 1.44
N SER A 86 15.73 4.32 2.69
CA SER A 86 15.06 5.03 3.79
C SER A 86 15.39 6.53 3.87
N ASP A 87 16.31 7.01 3.04
CA ASP A 87 16.69 8.44 3.02
C ASP A 87 15.66 9.29 2.25
N ILE A 88 14.82 8.65 1.45
CA ILE A 88 13.77 9.32 0.70
C ILE A 88 12.56 9.49 1.58
N THR A 89 12.24 10.73 1.91
CA THR A 89 11.15 11.04 2.85
C THR A 89 9.86 11.45 2.17
N GLU A 90 9.94 12.00 0.97
CA GLU A 90 8.76 12.52 0.27
C GLU A 90 8.99 12.57 -1.24
N ALA A 91 7.94 12.32 -2.00
CA ALA A 91 7.91 12.49 -3.45
C ALA A 91 6.47 12.63 -3.93
N THR A 92 6.31 13.09 -5.16
CA THR A 92 4.99 13.28 -5.77
C THR A 92 4.86 12.39 -7.00
N ALA A 93 3.74 11.68 -7.09
CA ALA A 93 3.35 10.94 -8.28
C ALA A 93 2.21 11.68 -8.97
N HIS A 94 2.13 11.56 -10.28
CA HIS A 94 1.12 12.23 -11.08
C HIS A 94 0.35 11.22 -11.91
N VAL A 95 -0.91 11.55 -12.19
CA VAL A 95 -1.72 10.81 -13.14
C VAL A 95 -2.53 11.78 -13.98
N HIS A 96 -2.59 11.52 -15.27
CA HIS A 96 -3.44 12.24 -16.21
C HIS A 96 -4.17 11.22 -17.07
N ALA A 97 -5.50 11.33 -17.14
CA ALA A 97 -6.32 10.43 -17.93
C ALA A 97 -7.40 11.24 -18.65
N GLU A 98 -7.69 10.85 -19.89
CA GLU A 98 -8.69 11.51 -20.72
C GLU A 98 -9.67 10.48 -21.27
N GLY A 99 -10.92 10.93 -21.39
CA GLY A 99 -12.00 10.10 -21.95
C GLY A 99 -12.51 9.03 -21.00
N PRO A 100 -13.48 8.23 -21.44
CA PRO A 100 -13.98 7.12 -20.64
C PRO A 100 -12.88 6.09 -20.43
N CYS A 101 -12.46 5.90 -19.18
CA CYS A 101 -11.41 4.93 -18.83
C CYS A 101 -11.45 4.57 -17.35
N THR A 102 -10.85 3.43 -17.03
CA THR A 102 -10.59 3.05 -15.66
C THR A 102 -9.17 3.47 -15.30
N VAL A 103 -9.01 4.32 -14.29
CA VAL A 103 -7.71 4.76 -13.81
C VAL A 103 -7.24 3.80 -12.72
N THR A 104 -6.09 3.21 -12.94
CA THR A 104 -5.47 2.27 -11.99
C THR A 104 -4.11 2.80 -11.55
N GLY A 105 -3.48 2.09 -10.61
CA GLY A 105 -2.12 2.41 -10.21
C GLY A 105 -1.11 2.40 -11.36
N ALA A 106 -1.34 1.58 -12.38
CA ALA A 106 -0.46 1.51 -13.57
C ALA A 106 -0.43 2.83 -14.36
N ASP A 107 -1.46 3.65 -14.24
CA ASP A 107 -1.53 4.95 -14.92
C ASP A 107 -0.75 6.06 -14.19
N LEU A 108 -0.28 5.80 -12.98
CA LEU A 108 0.51 6.75 -12.22
C LEU A 108 1.93 6.87 -12.74
N GLU A 109 2.39 8.11 -12.86
CA GLU A 109 3.79 8.42 -13.08
C GLU A 109 4.51 8.47 -11.74
N VAL A 110 5.04 7.34 -11.31
CA VAL A 110 5.71 7.18 -10.02
C VAL A 110 7.19 7.55 -10.16
N PRO A 111 7.75 8.37 -9.25
CA PRO A 111 9.18 8.65 -9.26
C PRO A 111 10.02 7.37 -9.19
N THR A 112 11.21 7.41 -9.78
CA THR A 112 12.10 6.24 -9.86
C THR A 112 12.55 5.71 -8.51
N GLU A 113 12.48 6.53 -7.46
CA GLU A 113 12.84 6.18 -6.09
C GLU A 113 11.80 5.27 -5.41
N PHE A 114 10.63 5.13 -6.02
CA PHE A 114 9.55 4.31 -5.49
C PHE A 114 9.09 3.27 -6.51
N THR A 115 8.58 2.17 -6.00
CA THR A 115 7.95 1.13 -6.81
C THR A 115 6.52 0.92 -6.32
N LEU A 116 5.57 0.93 -7.24
CA LEU A 116 4.18 0.60 -6.92
C LEU A 116 4.01 -0.92 -6.93
N ILE A 117 3.57 -1.46 -5.81
CA ILE A 117 3.46 -2.91 -5.60
C ILE A 117 2.17 -3.48 -6.20
N ASN A 118 1.08 -2.69 -6.18
CA ASN A 118 -0.23 -3.14 -6.67
C ASN A 118 -0.77 -2.26 -7.81
N PRO A 119 -0.14 -2.32 -9.01
CA PRO A 119 -0.54 -1.44 -10.12
C PRO A 119 -1.95 -1.69 -10.65
N ASP A 120 -2.54 -2.84 -10.39
CA ASP A 120 -3.90 -3.18 -10.82
C ASP A 120 -5.00 -2.55 -9.96
N HIS A 121 -4.63 -1.93 -8.85
CA HIS A 121 -5.60 -1.32 -7.95
C HIS A 121 -6.31 -0.14 -8.62
N VAL A 122 -7.64 -0.17 -8.64
CA VAL A 122 -8.46 0.85 -9.28
C VAL A 122 -8.51 2.10 -8.40
N ILE A 123 -8.26 3.26 -9.00
CA ILE A 123 -8.31 4.57 -8.32
C ILE A 123 -9.65 5.24 -8.62
N ALA A 124 -10.03 5.32 -9.88
CA ALA A 124 -11.26 6.00 -10.29
C ALA A 124 -11.75 5.47 -11.66
N ILE A 125 -13.01 5.67 -11.94
CA ILE A 125 -13.62 5.35 -13.23
C ILE A 125 -14.13 6.65 -13.85
N GLY A 126 -13.62 7.00 -15.02
CA GLY A 126 -14.03 8.17 -15.77
C GLY A 126 -15.22 7.90 -16.67
N CYS A 127 -16.07 8.91 -16.81
CA CYS A 127 -17.22 8.89 -17.71
C CYS A 127 -17.01 9.75 -18.95
#